data_05f14e6cef58366535fc1dd0ee2ebf35
#
_entry.id   05f14e6cef58366535fc1dd0ee2ebf35
#
_cell.length_a   1.000
_cell.length_b   1.000
_cell.length_c   1.000
_cell.angle_alpha   90.00
_cell.angle_beta   90.00
_cell.angle_gamma   90.00
#
_symmetry.space_group_name_H-M   'P 1'
#
loop_
_entity.id
_entity.type
_entity.pdbx_description
1 polymer ?
#
loop_
_entity_poly.entity_id
_entity_poly.type
_entity_poly.pdbx_seq_one_letter_code
_entity_poly.pdbx_strand_id
1 'polypeptide(L)'
;MFDLTGMTALVTGASGGIGSAIAKALAGQGARLALSGSNLDKLEAFKAELGGDHVALPCNLSDGAAVDQLVPQAVQALGKLDILVNNAGVTRDNLAMRMKDDEWDQVIRVNLEAAFRLARAAAKPMMKARFGRIVSITSVVGQTGNPGQANYAASKAGLVGMSKALAQELASRGITVNCVAPGFIRSAMTDVLRHHGFDAHSVTGGTAAWTASNRPVDTGAPTRK
;
A
#
# COMPACT_ATOMS: atom_id res chain seq x y z
N MET A 1 0.58 -24.07 1.69
CA MET A 1 0.86 -22.64 1.54
C MET A 1 0.44 -21.97 2.86
N PHE A 2 0.53 -20.71 3.05
CA PHE A 2 0.26 -20.11 4.39
C PHE A 2 -1.22 -20.25 4.77
N ASP A 3 -1.50 -20.63 6.02
CA ASP A 3 -2.85 -20.67 6.60
C ASP A 3 -3.00 -19.44 7.51
N LEU A 4 -4.00 -18.60 7.21
CA LEU A 4 -4.34 -17.41 7.97
C LEU A 4 -5.69 -17.56 8.69
N THR A 5 -6.20 -18.78 8.81
CA THR A 5 -7.45 -19.07 9.52
C THR A 5 -7.41 -18.52 10.95
N GLY A 6 -8.42 -17.78 11.34
CA GLY A 6 -8.49 -17.11 12.64
C GLY A 6 -7.66 -15.84 12.76
N MET A 7 -6.91 -15.42 11.73
CA MET A 7 -6.25 -14.11 11.71
C MET A 7 -7.16 -13.01 11.15
N THR A 8 -6.88 -11.78 11.56
CA THR A 8 -7.62 -10.59 11.12
C THR A 8 -6.67 -9.60 10.45
N ALA A 9 -7.15 -8.94 9.39
CA ALA A 9 -6.35 -7.97 8.68
C ALA A 9 -7.13 -6.69 8.36
N LEU A 10 -6.48 -5.53 8.48
CA LEU A 10 -6.93 -4.25 7.93
C LEU A 10 -6.15 -3.97 6.65
N VAL A 11 -6.88 -3.77 5.55
CA VAL A 11 -6.29 -3.43 4.24
C VAL A 11 -6.80 -2.07 3.81
N THR A 12 -5.89 -1.09 3.64
CA THR A 12 -6.24 0.24 3.13
C THR A 12 -6.17 0.28 1.60
N GLY A 13 -7.06 1.06 0.97
CA GLY A 13 -7.20 1.08 -0.49
C GLY A 13 -7.66 -0.28 -1.04
N ALA A 14 -8.48 -1.00 -0.27
CA ALA A 14 -8.87 -2.38 -0.53
C ALA A 14 -9.68 -2.57 -1.83
N SER A 15 -10.39 -1.57 -2.30
CA SER A 15 -11.16 -1.62 -3.56
C SER A 15 -10.33 -1.22 -4.80
N GLY A 16 -9.06 -0.85 -4.65
CA GLY A 16 -8.15 -0.55 -5.76
C GLY A 16 -7.44 -1.81 -6.31
N GLY A 17 -6.79 -1.71 -7.47
CA GLY A 17 -6.19 -2.86 -8.16
C GLY A 17 -5.28 -3.73 -7.29
N ILE A 18 -4.23 -3.15 -6.69
CA ILE A 18 -3.29 -3.90 -5.81
C ILE A 18 -3.99 -4.30 -4.51
N GLY A 19 -4.76 -3.37 -3.90
CA GLY A 19 -5.44 -3.62 -2.63
C GLY A 19 -6.47 -4.74 -2.73
N SER A 20 -7.23 -4.82 -3.82
CA SER A 20 -8.21 -5.89 -4.05
C SER A 20 -7.52 -7.25 -4.24
N ALA A 21 -6.39 -7.30 -4.95
CA ALA A 21 -5.62 -8.52 -5.11
C ALA A 21 -5.04 -9.00 -3.77
N ILE A 22 -4.53 -8.09 -2.94
CA ILE A 22 -4.05 -8.41 -1.59
C ILE A 22 -5.21 -8.94 -0.72
N ALA A 23 -6.36 -8.25 -0.72
CA ALA A 23 -7.51 -8.67 0.06
C ALA A 23 -8.02 -10.05 -0.37
N LYS A 24 -8.13 -10.32 -1.68
CA LYS A 24 -8.47 -11.64 -2.21
C LYS A 24 -7.49 -12.73 -1.75
N ALA A 25 -6.20 -12.43 -1.81
CA ALA A 25 -5.17 -13.38 -1.38
C ALA A 25 -5.26 -13.70 0.13
N LEU A 26 -5.45 -12.68 0.97
CA LEU A 26 -5.58 -12.86 2.42
C LEU A 26 -6.88 -13.60 2.79
N ALA A 27 -8.00 -13.24 2.18
CA ALA A 27 -9.28 -13.91 2.37
C ALA A 27 -9.22 -15.37 1.91
N GLY A 28 -8.61 -15.64 0.75
CA GLY A 28 -8.42 -16.99 0.22
C GLY A 28 -7.50 -17.87 1.08
N GLN A 29 -6.73 -17.30 2.00
CA GLN A 29 -5.95 -18.02 3.02
C GLN A 29 -6.67 -18.08 4.39
N GLY A 30 -7.93 -17.65 4.48
CA GLY A 30 -8.76 -17.77 5.68
C GLY A 30 -8.75 -16.54 6.61
N ALA A 31 -8.11 -15.43 6.25
CA ALA A 31 -8.14 -14.23 7.07
C ALA A 31 -9.49 -13.50 7.01
N ARG A 32 -9.97 -12.99 8.15
CA ARG A 32 -11.09 -12.08 8.22
C ARG A 32 -10.63 -10.64 8.04
N LEU A 33 -11.28 -9.87 7.17
CA LEU A 33 -10.76 -8.59 6.71
C LEU A 33 -11.63 -7.40 7.14
N ALA A 34 -10.98 -6.31 7.51
CA ALA A 34 -11.51 -4.95 7.46
C ALA A 34 -11.00 -4.31 6.16
N LEU A 35 -11.90 -4.00 5.25
CA LEU A 35 -11.63 -3.41 3.95
C LEU A 35 -11.82 -1.90 4.06
N SER A 36 -10.76 -1.12 3.85
CA SER A 36 -10.85 0.34 3.96
C SER A 36 -10.51 1.05 2.64
N GLY A 37 -11.20 2.15 2.41
CA GLY A 37 -11.07 3.03 1.24
C GLY A 37 -12.02 4.22 1.39
N SER A 38 -11.96 5.19 0.47
CA SER A 38 -12.76 6.42 0.55
C SER A 38 -14.22 6.27 0.09
N ASN A 39 -14.54 5.22 -0.68
CA ASN A 39 -15.87 5.01 -1.26
C ASN A 39 -16.53 3.78 -0.67
N LEU A 40 -17.58 3.99 0.13
CA LEU A 40 -18.30 2.91 0.81
C LEU A 40 -18.98 1.94 -0.16
N ASP A 41 -19.61 2.45 -1.22
CA ASP A 41 -20.34 1.60 -2.18
C ASP A 41 -19.40 0.61 -2.88
N LYS A 42 -18.19 1.08 -3.27
CA LYS A 42 -17.16 0.23 -3.84
C LYS A 42 -16.63 -0.81 -2.84
N LEU A 43 -16.52 -0.44 -1.57
CA LEU A 43 -16.09 -1.38 -0.52
C LEU A 43 -17.14 -2.45 -0.27
N GLU A 44 -18.43 -2.07 -0.20
CA GLU A 44 -19.53 -3.02 0.01
C GLU A 44 -19.69 -3.96 -1.19
N ALA A 45 -19.60 -3.45 -2.42
CA ALA A 45 -19.61 -4.28 -3.61
C ALA A 45 -18.45 -5.27 -3.63
N PHE A 46 -17.24 -4.82 -3.27
CA PHE A 46 -16.07 -5.69 -3.21
C PHE A 46 -16.16 -6.71 -2.06
N LYS A 47 -16.69 -6.31 -0.91
CA LYS A 47 -16.98 -7.23 0.20
C LYS A 47 -17.95 -8.33 -0.23
N ALA A 48 -19.01 -7.98 -0.94
CA ALA A 48 -19.97 -8.94 -1.46
C ALA A 48 -19.34 -9.92 -2.48
N GLU A 49 -18.43 -9.43 -3.34
CA GLU A 49 -17.65 -10.26 -4.27
C GLU A 49 -16.73 -11.25 -3.54
N LEU A 50 -16.08 -10.81 -2.45
CA LEU A 50 -15.22 -11.66 -1.64
C LEU A 50 -15.99 -12.79 -0.93
N GLY A 51 -17.23 -12.52 -0.56
CA GLY A 51 -17.99 -13.41 0.33
C GLY A 51 -17.38 -13.45 1.74
N GLY A 52 -17.96 -14.30 2.60
CA GLY A 52 -17.45 -14.46 3.97
C GLY A 52 -17.82 -13.31 4.92
N ASP A 53 -17.27 -13.35 6.14
CA ASP A 53 -17.54 -12.38 7.20
C ASP A 53 -16.46 -11.29 7.24
N HIS A 54 -16.47 -10.42 6.22
CA HIS A 54 -15.60 -9.25 6.14
C HIS A 54 -16.37 -7.97 6.48
N VAL A 55 -15.66 -6.89 6.84
CA VAL A 55 -16.27 -5.61 7.17
C VAL A 55 -15.74 -4.50 6.26
N ALA A 56 -16.61 -3.56 5.88
CA ALA A 56 -16.24 -2.37 5.13
C ALA A 56 -16.11 -1.18 6.09
N LEU A 57 -14.95 -0.52 6.10
CA LEU A 57 -14.65 0.63 6.95
C LEU A 57 -14.21 1.81 6.06
N PRO A 58 -15.14 2.69 5.65
CA PRO A 58 -14.79 3.83 4.84
C PRO A 58 -13.89 4.80 5.63
N CYS A 59 -12.82 5.26 5.01
CA CYS A 59 -11.90 6.23 5.60
C CYS A 59 -11.27 7.10 4.53
N ASN A 60 -11.36 8.42 4.73
CA ASN A 60 -10.57 9.39 3.96
C ASN A 60 -9.20 9.56 4.64
N LEU A 61 -8.15 9.04 4.02
CA LEU A 61 -6.80 9.10 4.59
C LEU A 61 -6.17 10.52 4.56
N SER A 62 -6.83 11.50 3.94
CA SER A 62 -6.44 12.91 4.07
C SER A 62 -6.94 13.54 5.38
N ASP A 63 -7.88 12.90 6.08
CA ASP A 63 -8.42 13.34 7.36
C ASP A 63 -7.74 12.57 8.51
N GLY A 64 -6.83 13.26 9.21
CA GLY A 64 -6.08 12.65 10.32
C GLY A 64 -6.98 12.13 11.46
N ALA A 65 -8.11 12.79 11.75
CA ALA A 65 -9.04 12.35 12.78
C ALA A 65 -9.73 11.03 12.39
N ALA A 66 -10.16 10.93 11.11
CA ALA A 66 -10.73 9.69 10.59
C ALA A 66 -9.69 8.55 10.59
N VAL A 67 -8.44 8.84 10.23
CA VAL A 67 -7.32 7.85 10.24
C VAL A 67 -7.08 7.33 11.66
N ASP A 68 -7.08 8.20 12.68
CA ASP A 68 -6.86 7.81 14.08
C ASP A 68 -7.97 6.89 14.62
N GLN A 69 -9.17 6.92 14.05
CA GLN A 69 -10.29 6.05 14.41
C GLN A 69 -10.32 4.72 13.64
N LEU A 70 -9.63 4.59 12.52
CA LEU A 70 -9.75 3.43 11.64
C LEU A 70 -9.27 2.12 12.29
N VAL A 71 -8.13 2.13 12.97
CA VAL A 71 -7.62 0.93 13.69
C VAL A 71 -8.51 0.56 14.87
N PRO A 72 -8.95 1.50 15.75
CA PRO A 72 -9.97 1.20 16.78
C PRO A 72 -11.24 0.56 16.22
N GLN A 73 -11.78 1.09 15.12
CA GLN A 73 -12.97 0.54 14.46
C GLN A 73 -12.71 -0.88 13.93
N ALA A 74 -11.55 -1.11 13.30
CA ALA A 74 -11.17 -2.44 12.81
C ALA A 74 -11.06 -3.45 13.97
N VAL A 75 -10.43 -3.08 15.09
CA VAL A 75 -10.34 -3.93 16.28
C VAL A 75 -11.71 -4.21 16.88
N GLN A 76 -12.58 -3.20 16.94
CA GLN A 76 -13.95 -3.37 17.43
C GLN A 76 -14.75 -4.35 16.57
N ALA A 77 -14.66 -4.22 15.23
CA ALA A 77 -15.43 -5.04 14.30
C ALA A 77 -14.89 -6.47 14.16
N LEU A 78 -13.57 -6.65 14.24
CA LEU A 78 -12.91 -7.94 14.05
C LEU A 78 -12.59 -8.68 15.36
N GLY A 79 -12.65 -7.99 16.50
CA GLY A 79 -12.25 -8.49 17.83
C GLY A 79 -10.77 -8.36 18.13
N LYS A 80 -9.89 -8.30 17.11
CA LYS A 80 -8.45 -8.12 17.21
C LYS A 80 -7.90 -7.57 15.89
N LEU A 81 -6.61 -7.24 15.85
CA LEU A 81 -5.91 -6.90 14.62
C LEU A 81 -4.54 -7.56 14.58
N ASP A 82 -4.37 -8.55 13.71
CA ASP A 82 -3.13 -9.30 13.54
C ASP A 82 -2.26 -8.74 12.41
N ILE A 83 -2.89 -8.22 11.34
CA ILE A 83 -2.21 -7.78 10.12
C ILE A 83 -2.71 -6.39 9.74
N LEU A 84 -1.78 -5.46 9.47
CA LEU A 84 -2.05 -4.16 8.87
C LEU A 84 -1.37 -4.08 7.51
N VAL A 85 -2.14 -3.80 6.46
CA VAL A 85 -1.62 -3.53 5.12
C VAL A 85 -1.85 -2.06 4.74
N ASN A 86 -0.79 -1.25 4.79
CA ASN A 86 -0.76 0.11 4.30
C ASN A 86 -0.54 0.07 2.79
N ASN A 87 -1.64 -0.03 2.03
CA ASN A 87 -1.60 -0.09 0.57
C ASN A 87 -2.13 1.17 -0.11
N ALA A 88 -3.07 1.89 0.51
CA ALA A 88 -3.61 3.11 -0.07
C ALA A 88 -2.51 4.12 -0.42
N GLY A 89 -2.70 4.79 -1.55
CA GLY A 89 -1.80 5.84 -2.00
C GLY A 89 -2.37 6.60 -3.18
N VAL A 90 -1.92 7.82 -3.33
CA VAL A 90 -2.28 8.72 -4.42
C VAL A 90 -1.03 9.28 -5.08
N THR A 91 -1.15 9.72 -6.32
CA THR A 91 -0.14 10.49 -7.03
C THR A 91 -0.69 11.88 -7.35
N ARG A 92 0.20 12.88 -7.39
CA ARG A 92 -0.04 14.23 -7.91
C ARG A 92 1.22 14.63 -8.64
N ASP A 93 1.30 14.19 -9.88
CA ASP A 93 2.51 14.30 -10.69
C ASP A 93 2.62 15.71 -11.27
N ASN A 94 3.74 16.35 -11.03
CA ASN A 94 4.10 17.65 -11.58
C ASN A 94 5.62 17.84 -11.52
N LEU A 95 6.20 18.62 -12.44
CA LEU A 95 7.61 18.99 -12.37
C LEU A 95 7.88 19.76 -11.07
N ALA A 96 9.02 19.52 -10.43
CA ALA A 96 9.35 20.10 -9.11
C ALA A 96 9.14 21.63 -9.05
N MET A 97 9.55 22.35 -10.11
CA MET A 97 9.39 23.81 -10.18
C MET A 97 7.94 24.28 -10.42
N ARG A 98 7.00 23.38 -10.71
CA ARG A 98 5.58 23.68 -10.92
C ARG A 98 4.67 22.98 -9.91
N MET A 99 5.24 22.10 -9.09
CA MET A 99 4.51 21.36 -8.06
C MET A 99 4.01 22.33 -7.01
N LYS A 100 2.70 22.29 -6.74
CA LYS A 100 2.07 23.13 -5.73
C LYS A 100 2.21 22.47 -4.36
N ASP A 101 2.17 23.28 -3.31
CA ASP A 101 2.26 22.81 -1.93
C ASP A 101 1.13 21.85 -1.59
N ASP A 102 -0.09 22.08 -2.09
CA ASP A 102 -1.23 21.19 -1.87
C ASP A 102 -1.07 19.83 -2.57
N GLU A 103 -0.41 19.77 -3.74
CA GLU A 103 -0.08 18.53 -4.44
C GLU A 103 0.95 17.71 -3.65
N TRP A 104 1.96 18.41 -3.08
CA TRP A 104 2.95 17.81 -2.20
C TRP A 104 2.30 17.31 -0.91
N ASP A 105 1.60 18.16 -0.20
CA ASP A 105 1.00 17.87 1.10
C ASP A 105 0.00 16.71 1.03
N GLN A 106 -0.83 16.68 -0.02
CA GLN A 106 -1.80 15.60 -0.20
C GLN A 106 -1.11 14.25 -0.33
N VAL A 107 -0.03 14.17 -1.13
CA VAL A 107 0.69 12.89 -1.33
C VAL A 107 1.40 12.47 -0.05
N ILE A 108 2.08 13.38 0.64
CA ILE A 108 2.74 13.06 1.91
C ILE A 108 1.72 12.63 2.97
N ARG A 109 0.61 13.35 3.08
CA ARG A 109 -0.44 13.06 4.07
C ARG A 109 -1.07 11.70 3.86
N VAL A 110 -1.45 11.37 2.63
CA VAL A 110 -2.12 10.09 2.35
C VAL A 110 -1.14 8.93 2.35
N ASN A 111 0.02 9.08 1.69
CA ASN A 111 0.92 7.96 1.46
C ASN A 111 1.84 7.65 2.64
N LEU A 112 2.23 8.65 3.42
CA LEU A 112 3.22 8.50 4.49
C LEU A 112 2.64 8.77 5.87
N GLU A 113 2.03 9.94 6.09
CA GLU A 113 1.52 10.30 7.41
C GLU A 113 0.38 9.36 7.87
N ALA A 114 -0.57 9.06 6.99
CA ALA A 114 -1.65 8.14 7.33
C ALA A 114 -1.11 6.73 7.65
N ALA A 115 -0.14 6.23 6.89
CA ALA A 115 0.50 4.94 7.15
C ALA A 115 1.23 4.92 8.51
N PHE A 116 1.89 6.03 8.88
CA PHE A 116 2.49 6.18 10.22
C PHE A 116 1.43 6.14 11.32
N ARG A 117 0.35 6.91 11.19
CA ARG A 117 -0.74 6.95 12.17
C ARG A 117 -1.36 5.57 12.38
N LEU A 118 -1.64 4.86 11.29
CA LEU A 118 -2.20 3.50 11.32
C LEU A 118 -1.22 2.50 11.96
N ALA A 119 0.06 2.55 11.60
CA ALA A 119 1.08 1.67 12.19
C ALA A 119 1.23 1.92 13.70
N ARG A 120 1.27 3.19 14.12
CA ARG A 120 1.31 3.59 15.54
C ARG A 120 0.08 3.10 16.31
N ALA A 121 -1.12 3.24 15.72
CA ALA A 121 -2.36 2.78 16.35
C ALA A 121 -2.40 1.24 16.45
N ALA A 122 -1.97 0.53 15.39
CA ALA A 122 -1.92 -0.92 15.35
C ALA A 122 -0.87 -1.52 16.30
N ALA A 123 0.26 -0.83 16.49
CA ALA A 123 1.32 -1.30 17.39
C ALA A 123 0.81 -1.58 18.82
N LYS A 124 -0.09 -0.76 19.34
CA LYS A 124 -0.61 -0.91 20.71
C LYS A 124 -1.33 -2.25 20.97
N PRO A 125 -2.37 -2.64 20.22
CA PRO A 125 -2.99 -3.95 20.38
C PRO A 125 -2.06 -5.09 20.00
N MET A 126 -1.20 -4.96 18.98
CA MET A 126 -0.24 -5.98 18.57
C MET A 126 0.82 -6.24 19.66
N MET A 127 1.33 -5.20 20.33
CA MET A 127 2.26 -5.36 21.46
C MET A 127 1.61 -6.10 22.62
N LYS A 128 0.33 -5.83 22.92
CA LYS A 128 -0.42 -6.55 23.97
C LYS A 128 -0.58 -8.03 23.61
N ALA A 129 -0.88 -8.32 22.35
CA ALA A 129 -1.00 -9.69 21.84
C ALA A 129 0.35 -10.41 21.66
N ARG A 130 1.49 -9.67 21.68
CA ARG A 130 2.84 -10.14 21.32
C ARG A 130 2.88 -10.78 19.93
N PHE A 131 2.08 -10.28 19.04
CA PHE A 131 1.98 -10.70 17.65
C PHE A 131 1.48 -9.55 16.77
N GLY A 132 2.08 -9.39 15.60
CA GLY A 132 1.62 -8.42 14.60
C GLY A 132 2.43 -8.49 13.30
N ARG A 133 1.77 -8.12 12.20
CA ARG A 133 2.37 -8.04 10.87
C ARG A 133 1.96 -6.72 10.24
N ILE A 134 2.91 -5.82 10.07
CA ILE A 134 2.69 -4.54 9.38
C ILE A 134 3.39 -4.62 8.02
N VAL A 135 2.64 -4.43 6.96
CA VAL A 135 3.16 -4.45 5.59
C VAL A 135 2.80 -3.15 4.90
N SER A 136 3.80 -2.43 4.39
CA SER A 136 3.60 -1.18 3.65
C SER A 136 3.93 -1.39 2.17
N ILE A 137 2.98 -1.03 1.30
CA ILE A 137 3.18 -1.07 -0.15
C ILE A 137 3.90 0.21 -0.58
N THR A 138 5.18 0.05 -0.88
CA THR A 138 6.06 1.12 -1.35
C THR A 138 6.07 1.19 -2.87
N SER A 139 7.18 1.51 -3.50
CA SER A 139 7.37 1.50 -4.95
C SER A 139 8.86 1.48 -5.26
N VAL A 140 9.22 0.92 -6.40
CA VAL A 140 10.59 1.09 -6.96
C VAL A 140 10.94 2.58 -7.14
N VAL A 141 9.95 3.43 -7.45
CA VAL A 141 10.11 4.89 -7.56
C VAL A 141 10.62 5.52 -6.27
N GLY A 142 10.33 4.95 -5.10
CA GLY A 142 10.90 5.40 -3.83
C GLY A 142 12.41 5.17 -3.70
N GLN A 143 13.00 4.30 -4.54
CA GLN A 143 14.43 4.03 -4.58
C GLN A 143 15.12 4.75 -5.74
N THR A 144 14.50 4.74 -6.93
CA THR A 144 15.11 5.27 -8.15
C THR A 144 14.76 6.72 -8.43
N GLY A 145 13.68 7.25 -7.85
CA GLY A 145 13.05 8.49 -8.30
C GLY A 145 12.33 8.30 -9.64
N ASN A 146 11.53 9.30 -10.01
CA ASN A 146 10.94 9.44 -11.34
C ASN A 146 10.67 10.93 -11.61
N PRO A 147 11.01 11.47 -12.80
CA PRO A 147 10.69 12.84 -13.13
C PRO A 147 9.20 13.16 -12.95
N GLY A 148 8.90 14.30 -12.34
CA GLY A 148 7.52 14.70 -12.05
C GLY A 148 6.88 14.06 -10.82
N GLN A 149 7.58 13.18 -10.10
CA GLN A 149 7.06 12.44 -8.94
C GLN A 149 7.86 12.68 -7.65
N ALA A 150 8.39 13.89 -7.45
CA ALA A 150 9.19 14.19 -6.27
C ALA A 150 8.44 13.90 -4.95
N ASN A 151 7.17 14.30 -4.85
CA ASN A 151 6.29 14.03 -3.72
C ASN A 151 6.04 12.53 -3.51
N TYR A 152 5.73 11.80 -4.58
CA TYR A 152 5.46 10.36 -4.52
C TYR A 152 6.73 9.58 -4.15
N ALA A 153 7.87 9.87 -4.79
CA ALA A 153 9.15 9.27 -4.48
C ALA A 153 9.54 9.50 -3.01
N ALA A 154 9.42 10.74 -2.53
CA ALA A 154 9.68 11.09 -1.13
C ALA A 154 8.78 10.30 -0.17
N SER A 155 7.46 10.21 -0.46
CA SER A 155 6.53 9.46 0.38
C SER A 155 6.87 7.97 0.45
N LYS A 156 7.22 7.35 -0.69
CA LYS A 156 7.55 5.92 -0.76
C LYS A 156 8.91 5.58 -0.18
N ALA A 157 9.90 6.47 -0.32
CA ALA A 157 11.19 6.36 0.38
C ALA A 157 11.02 6.54 1.89
N GLY A 158 10.20 7.51 2.32
CA GLY A 158 9.87 7.74 3.73
C GLY A 158 9.23 6.52 4.40
N LEU A 159 8.32 5.81 3.70
CA LEU A 159 7.75 4.56 4.19
C LEU A 159 8.81 3.50 4.49
N VAL A 160 9.85 3.38 3.65
CA VAL A 160 10.94 2.42 3.88
C VAL A 160 11.74 2.77 5.13
N GLY A 161 12.13 4.06 5.28
CA GLY A 161 12.84 4.53 6.47
C GLY A 161 12.04 4.33 7.76
N MET A 162 10.77 4.76 7.73
CA MET A 162 9.83 4.58 8.84
C MET A 162 9.67 3.10 9.21
N SER A 163 9.48 2.21 8.22
CA SER A 163 9.29 0.79 8.47
C SER A 163 10.52 0.13 9.10
N LYS A 164 11.73 0.54 8.70
CA LYS A 164 12.97 0.06 9.31
C LYS A 164 13.07 0.46 10.79
N ALA A 165 12.72 1.69 11.15
CA ALA A 165 12.71 2.16 12.53
C ALA A 165 11.69 1.37 13.36
N LEU A 166 10.44 1.29 12.89
CA LEU A 166 9.39 0.55 13.58
C LEU A 166 9.71 -0.95 13.73
N ALA A 167 10.38 -1.56 12.74
CA ALA A 167 10.81 -2.95 12.83
C ALA A 167 11.75 -3.18 14.01
N GLN A 168 12.72 -2.28 14.22
CA GLN A 168 13.65 -2.35 15.36
C GLN A 168 12.93 -2.12 16.70
N GLU A 169 12.04 -1.15 16.78
CA GLU A 169 11.27 -0.84 17.99
C GLU A 169 10.35 -1.98 18.42
N LEU A 170 9.73 -2.68 17.48
CA LEU A 170 8.65 -3.63 17.73
C LEU A 170 9.09 -5.10 17.70
N ALA A 171 10.31 -5.40 17.26
CA ALA A 171 10.82 -6.77 17.11
C ALA A 171 10.73 -7.60 18.39
N SER A 172 11.10 -7.01 19.55
CA SER A 172 11.04 -7.68 20.85
C SER A 172 9.63 -8.09 21.30
N ARG A 173 8.61 -7.59 20.61
CA ARG A 173 7.18 -7.89 20.85
C ARG A 173 6.59 -8.89 19.86
N GLY A 174 7.40 -9.53 19.02
CA GLY A 174 6.93 -10.49 18.01
C GLY A 174 6.19 -9.84 16.84
N ILE A 175 6.41 -8.53 16.62
CA ILE A 175 5.81 -7.78 15.53
C ILE A 175 6.85 -7.61 14.42
N THR A 176 6.47 -7.93 13.19
CA THR A 176 7.31 -7.65 12.02
C THR A 176 6.76 -6.49 11.22
N VAL A 177 7.66 -5.65 10.71
CA VAL A 177 7.31 -4.52 9.84
C VAL A 177 8.11 -4.65 8.55
N ASN A 178 7.40 -4.80 7.44
CA ASN A 178 8.00 -5.06 6.14
C ASN A 178 7.47 -4.10 5.07
N CYS A 179 8.25 -3.94 4.01
CA CYS A 179 7.88 -3.21 2.81
C CYS A 179 7.85 -4.13 1.61
N VAL A 180 6.86 -3.94 0.74
CA VAL A 180 6.83 -4.52 -0.59
C VAL A 180 6.94 -3.37 -1.58
N ALA A 181 7.92 -3.43 -2.47
CA ALA A 181 8.16 -2.41 -3.50
C ALA A 181 7.77 -2.97 -4.88
N PRO A 182 6.52 -2.81 -5.32
CA PRO A 182 6.12 -3.24 -6.64
C PRO A 182 6.86 -2.41 -7.71
N GLY A 183 7.19 -3.08 -8.83
CA GLY A 183 7.54 -2.41 -10.06
C GLY A 183 6.30 -1.89 -10.79
N PHE A 184 6.36 -1.79 -12.12
CA PHE A 184 5.21 -1.43 -12.93
C PHE A 184 4.20 -2.58 -12.95
N ILE A 185 3.12 -2.44 -12.19
CA ILE A 185 2.00 -3.38 -12.16
C ILE A 185 0.88 -2.81 -13.02
N ARG A 186 0.28 -3.66 -13.87
CA ARG A 186 -0.89 -3.29 -14.65
C ARG A 186 -2.05 -2.92 -13.72
N SER A 187 -2.49 -1.68 -13.77
CA SER A 187 -3.59 -1.14 -12.96
C SER A 187 -4.22 0.03 -13.68
N ALA A 188 -5.40 0.47 -13.25
CA ALA A 188 -6.04 1.67 -13.78
C ALA A 188 -5.12 2.91 -13.75
N MET A 189 -4.20 2.98 -12.80
CA MET A 189 -3.21 4.06 -12.70
C MET A 189 -2.14 3.98 -13.79
N THR A 190 -1.74 2.77 -14.22
CA THR A 190 -0.73 2.56 -15.28
C THR A 190 -1.34 2.48 -16.68
N ASP A 191 -2.62 2.16 -16.81
CA ASP A 191 -3.32 2.14 -18.10
C ASP A 191 -3.49 3.55 -18.68
N VAL A 192 -3.51 4.59 -17.85
CA VAL A 192 -3.50 6.01 -18.28
C VAL A 192 -2.26 6.34 -19.14
N LEU A 193 -1.11 5.74 -18.85
CA LEU A 193 0.12 5.94 -19.64
C LEU A 193 -0.04 5.49 -21.09
N ARG A 194 -0.79 4.40 -21.34
CA ARG A 194 -1.07 3.92 -22.69
C ARG A 194 -1.96 4.87 -23.48
N HIS A 195 -2.97 5.47 -22.83
CA HIS A 195 -3.85 6.47 -23.45
C HIS A 195 -3.11 7.74 -23.87
N HIS A 196 -1.97 8.04 -23.26
CA HIS A 196 -1.13 9.18 -23.61
C HIS A 196 -0.01 8.81 -24.61
N GLY A 197 -0.11 7.66 -25.27
CA GLY A 197 0.84 7.27 -26.34
C GLY A 197 2.16 6.71 -25.85
N PHE A 198 2.31 6.39 -24.56
CA PHE A 198 3.49 5.68 -24.08
C PHE A 198 3.38 4.19 -24.36
N ASP A 199 4.42 3.61 -24.95
CA ASP A 199 4.53 2.16 -25.15
C ASP A 199 4.90 1.45 -23.85
N ALA A 200 3.91 1.38 -22.94
CA ALA A 200 4.07 0.81 -21.63
C ALA A 200 3.65 -0.66 -21.62
N HIS A 201 4.60 -1.56 -21.48
CA HIS A 201 4.36 -2.99 -21.35
C HIS A 201 4.64 -3.48 -19.93
N SER A 202 3.68 -4.25 -19.38
CA SER A 202 3.90 -5.01 -18.14
C SER A 202 4.47 -6.38 -18.50
N VAL A 203 5.64 -6.70 -17.97
CA VAL A 203 6.25 -8.02 -18.16
C VAL A 203 5.81 -8.94 -17.02
N THR A 204 5.06 -9.98 -17.36
CA THR A 204 4.69 -11.02 -16.38
C THR A 204 5.96 -11.69 -15.85
N GLY A 205 6.14 -11.68 -14.51
CA GLY A 205 7.37 -12.14 -13.86
C GLY A 205 8.44 -11.07 -13.68
N GLY A 206 8.16 -9.81 -14.09
CA GLY A 206 9.02 -8.66 -13.87
C GLY A 206 10.34 -8.70 -14.65
N THR A 207 11.33 -7.95 -14.18
CA THR A 207 12.64 -7.83 -14.82
C THR A 207 13.37 -9.17 -14.96
N ALA A 208 13.20 -10.08 -13.99
CA ALA A 208 13.82 -11.42 -14.04
C ALA A 208 13.32 -12.23 -15.24
N ALA A 209 12.00 -12.24 -15.50
CA ALA A 209 11.45 -12.92 -16.67
C ALA A 209 11.84 -12.26 -17.99
N TRP A 210 11.96 -10.92 -18.00
CA TRP A 210 12.44 -10.18 -19.16
C TRP A 210 13.88 -10.58 -19.52
N THR A 211 14.78 -10.58 -18.51
CA THR A 211 16.19 -10.95 -18.68
C THR A 211 16.34 -12.43 -19.10
N ALA A 212 15.57 -13.33 -18.47
CA ALA A 212 15.56 -14.75 -18.80
C ALA A 212 15.06 -15.02 -20.24
N SER A 213 14.28 -14.13 -20.84
CA SER A 213 13.83 -14.22 -22.22
C SER A 213 14.83 -13.68 -23.26
N ASN A 214 16.07 -13.36 -22.84
CA ASN A 214 17.14 -12.76 -23.67
C ASN A 214 16.73 -11.46 -24.41
N ARG A 215 15.79 -10.71 -23.85
CA ARG A 215 15.39 -9.42 -24.41
C ARG A 215 16.39 -8.33 -24.01
N PRO A 216 16.65 -7.34 -24.87
CA PRO A 216 17.63 -6.31 -24.58
C PRO A 216 17.20 -5.51 -23.34
N VAL A 217 18.16 -5.35 -22.42
CA VAL A 217 18.04 -4.45 -21.27
C VAL A 217 19.00 -3.30 -21.54
N ASP A 218 18.46 -2.09 -21.65
CA ASP A 218 19.31 -0.90 -21.74
C ASP A 218 19.89 -0.62 -20.34
N THR A 219 21.19 -0.87 -20.20
CA THR A 219 21.96 -0.58 -18.98
C THR A 219 22.78 0.71 -19.10
N GLY A 220 22.63 1.43 -20.20
CA GLY A 220 23.36 2.67 -20.49
C GLY A 220 22.78 3.90 -19.82
N ALA A 221 23.63 4.91 -19.57
CA ALA A 221 23.19 6.24 -19.21
C ALA A 221 22.36 6.83 -20.37
N PRO A 222 21.30 7.61 -20.10
CA PRO A 222 20.49 8.20 -21.15
C PRO A 222 21.36 9.04 -22.06
N THR A 223 21.42 8.67 -23.34
CA THR A 223 22.03 9.52 -24.39
C THR A 223 21.20 10.81 -24.43
N ARG A 224 21.82 11.90 -23.98
CA ARG A 224 21.26 13.24 -24.18
C ARG A 224 21.08 13.46 -25.68
N LYS A 225 19.86 13.58 -26.14
CA LYS A 225 19.51 14.33 -27.38
C LYS A 225 18.97 15.68 -26.99
#